data_a4e36c7d870a4ecb432f8f050865de62
#
_entry.id   a4e36c7d870a4ecb432f8f050865de62
#
_cell.length_a   1.000
_cell.length_b   1.000
_cell.length_c   1.000
_cell.angle_alpha   90.00
_cell.angle_beta   90.00
_cell.angle_gamma   90.00
#
_symmetry.space_group_name_H-M   'P 1'
#
loop_
_entity.id
_entity.type
_entity.pdbx_description
1 polymer ?
#
loop_
_entity_poly.entity_id
_entity_poly.type
_entity_poly.pdbx_seq_one_letter_code
_entity_poly.pdbx_strand_id
1 'polypeptide(L)'
;MSRNRKLVHTVVVPIRWGDMDAMGHVNNTVYFRYMEQARVDWTHAFARRLGRVAYAGDGPLIVNASCTFFAPLTYPGKAEVRMFLGVPGRTSVESYYEIWMDGKKYADGAAKLVWIDMKTTRPVPLPEPLRALLDIAETAPSPTPADAKPS
;
A
#
# COMPACT_ATOMS: atom_id res chain seq x y z
N MET A 1 -14.14 -3.32 6.39
CA MET A 1 -13.16 -3.98 5.53
C MET A 1 -13.69 -4.11 4.12
N SER A 2 -12.99 -3.57 3.18
CA SER A 2 -13.43 -3.63 1.79
C SER A 2 -13.15 -5.00 1.18
N ARG A 3 -14.15 -5.57 0.47
CA ARG A 3 -13.95 -6.78 -0.30
C ARG A 3 -13.37 -6.50 -1.68
N ASN A 4 -13.45 -5.23 -2.11
CA ASN A 4 -13.06 -4.82 -3.46
C ASN A 4 -11.65 -4.26 -3.43
N ARG A 5 -10.71 -5.07 -2.95
CA ARG A 5 -9.31 -4.70 -2.95
C ARG A 5 -8.48 -5.92 -3.33
N LYS A 6 -7.40 -5.65 -4.02
CA LYS A 6 -6.52 -6.69 -4.53
C LYS A 6 -5.14 -6.53 -3.93
N LEU A 7 -4.58 -7.63 -3.42
CA LEU A 7 -3.19 -7.64 -2.97
C LEU A 7 -2.29 -7.45 -4.19
N VAL A 8 -1.49 -6.40 -4.19
CA VAL A 8 -0.61 -6.08 -5.32
C VAL A 8 0.86 -6.19 -4.98
N HIS A 9 1.22 -6.14 -3.70
CA HIS A 9 2.63 -6.17 -3.33
C HIS A 9 2.80 -6.54 -1.87
N THR A 10 3.92 -7.18 -1.57
CA THR A 10 4.32 -7.48 -0.20
C THR A 10 5.81 -7.18 -0.08
N VAL A 11 6.19 -6.50 0.99
CA VAL A 11 7.59 -6.19 1.25
C VAL A 11 7.89 -6.48 2.71
N VAL A 12 9.09 -6.96 2.99
CA VAL A 12 9.56 -7.17 4.37
C VAL A 12 10.52 -6.05 4.71
N VAL A 13 10.20 -5.31 5.75
CA VAL A 13 11.01 -4.17 6.19
C VAL A 13 11.61 -4.50 7.57
N PRO A 14 12.94 -4.58 7.67
CA PRO A 14 13.53 -4.79 9.00
C PRO A 14 13.27 -3.58 9.89
N ILE A 15 12.83 -3.84 11.11
CA ILE A 15 12.68 -2.78 12.11
C ILE A 15 14.09 -2.40 12.56
N ARG A 16 14.36 -1.11 12.59
CA ARG A 16 15.66 -0.60 13.03
C ARG A 16 15.55 -0.11 14.46
N TRP A 17 16.66 -0.19 15.20
CA TRP A 17 16.67 0.32 16.55
C TRP A 17 16.24 1.79 16.62
N GLY A 18 16.68 2.59 15.65
CA GLY A 18 16.32 4.02 15.59
C GLY A 18 14.87 4.29 15.21
N ASP A 19 14.09 3.27 14.87
CA ASP A 19 12.65 3.42 14.60
C ASP A 19 11.84 3.57 15.90
N MET A 20 12.43 3.19 17.04
CA MET A 20 11.75 3.25 18.32
C MET A 20 11.84 4.64 18.95
N ASP A 21 10.86 4.95 19.76
CA ASP A 21 10.83 6.19 20.53
C ASP A 21 11.08 5.93 22.02
N ALA A 22 10.91 6.94 22.83
CA ALA A 22 11.17 6.87 24.27
C ALA A 22 10.27 5.85 25.00
N MET A 23 9.15 5.45 24.40
CA MET A 23 8.26 4.44 24.96
C MET A 23 8.76 3.01 24.73
N GLY A 24 9.84 2.85 23.98
CA GLY A 24 10.37 1.53 23.66
C GLY A 24 9.59 0.80 22.56
N HIS A 25 8.80 1.51 21.80
CA HIS A 25 8.03 0.98 20.68
C HIS A 25 8.35 1.72 19.40
N VAL A 26 8.11 1.09 18.27
CA VAL A 26 8.23 1.79 16.98
C VAL A 26 7.31 3.01 17.03
N ASN A 27 7.87 4.18 16.74
CA ASN A 27 7.11 5.42 16.75
C ASN A 27 5.97 5.34 15.74
N ASN A 28 4.81 5.90 16.09
CA ASN A 28 3.64 5.84 15.23
C ASN A 28 3.89 6.39 13.82
N THR A 29 4.73 7.41 13.70
CA THR A 29 5.04 7.99 12.38
C THR A 29 5.82 7.03 11.49
N VAL A 30 6.57 6.11 12.08
CA VAL A 30 7.39 5.15 11.34
C VAL A 30 6.52 4.10 10.63
N TYR A 31 5.33 3.80 11.14
CA TYR A 31 4.39 2.90 10.47
C TYR A 31 4.05 3.44 9.07
N PHE A 32 3.90 4.76 8.94
CA PHE A 32 3.67 5.40 7.64
C PHE A 32 4.89 5.23 6.72
N ARG A 33 6.08 5.25 7.27
CA ARG A 33 7.31 5.02 6.50
C ARG A 33 7.37 3.58 5.98
N TYR A 34 6.93 2.62 6.78
CA TYR A 34 6.85 1.23 6.31
C TYR A 34 5.86 1.08 5.17
N MET A 35 4.70 1.73 5.27
CA MET A 35 3.72 1.72 4.18
C MET A 35 4.26 2.42 2.94
N GLU A 36 4.98 3.51 3.12
CA GLU A 36 5.65 4.21 2.03
C GLU A 36 6.64 3.30 1.31
N GLN A 37 7.42 2.54 2.06
CA GLN A 37 8.37 1.60 1.46
C GLN A 37 7.66 0.58 0.56
N ALA A 38 6.54 0.05 1.01
CA ALA A 38 5.75 -0.88 0.19
C ALA A 38 5.24 -0.20 -1.07
N ARG A 39 4.77 1.02 -0.95
CA ARG A 39 4.20 1.79 -2.05
C ARG A 39 5.25 2.14 -3.10
N VAL A 40 6.41 2.59 -2.66
CA VAL A 40 7.52 2.93 -3.56
C VAL A 40 8.04 1.67 -4.25
N ASP A 41 8.20 0.60 -3.49
CA ASP A 41 8.67 -0.67 -4.03
C ASP A 41 7.69 -1.23 -5.09
N TRP A 42 6.40 -1.15 -4.80
CA TRP A 42 5.37 -1.54 -5.76
C TRP A 42 5.44 -0.68 -7.03
N THR A 43 5.58 0.65 -6.87
CA THR A 43 5.62 1.55 -8.01
C THR A 43 6.78 1.21 -8.95
N HIS A 44 7.95 0.93 -8.39
CA HIS A 44 9.11 0.52 -9.17
C HIS A 44 8.89 -0.84 -9.84
N ALA A 45 8.34 -1.80 -9.11
CA ALA A 45 8.10 -3.13 -9.65
C ALA A 45 7.07 -3.08 -10.79
N PHE A 46 6.01 -2.31 -10.61
CA PHE A 46 4.97 -2.14 -11.61
C PHE A 46 5.55 -1.50 -12.90
N ALA A 47 6.33 -0.44 -12.73
CA ALA A 47 6.97 0.23 -13.86
C ALA A 47 7.90 -0.71 -14.63
N ARG A 48 8.72 -1.50 -13.92
CA ARG A 48 9.61 -2.48 -14.56
C ARG A 48 8.85 -3.48 -15.41
N ARG A 49 7.71 -3.96 -14.91
CA ARG A 49 6.88 -4.91 -15.65
C ARG A 49 6.35 -4.33 -16.96
N LEU A 50 6.23 -3.00 -17.03
CA LEU A 50 5.79 -2.30 -18.22
C LEU A 50 6.96 -1.82 -19.08
N GLY A 51 8.20 -2.15 -18.72
CA GLY A 51 9.37 -1.66 -19.44
C GLY A 51 9.60 -0.17 -19.26
N ARG A 52 9.15 0.39 -18.13
CA ARG A 52 9.25 1.82 -17.83
C ARG A 52 10.10 2.07 -16.59
N VAL A 53 10.49 3.34 -16.43
CA VAL A 53 11.15 3.83 -15.21
C VAL A 53 10.09 4.50 -14.35
N ALA A 54 10.07 4.15 -13.07
CA ALA A 54 9.11 4.71 -12.12
C ALA A 54 9.26 6.24 -12.05
N TYR A 55 8.13 6.93 -11.97
CA TYR A 55 8.05 8.40 -11.87
C TYR A 55 8.59 9.16 -13.09
N ALA A 56 8.91 8.46 -14.16
CA ALA A 56 9.33 9.12 -15.41
C ALA A 56 8.08 9.49 -16.18
N GLY A 57 7.68 10.75 -16.09
CA GLY A 57 6.51 11.28 -16.78
C GLY A 57 5.28 11.38 -15.90
N ASP A 58 4.88 10.29 -15.27
CA ASP A 58 3.74 10.28 -14.36
C ASP A 58 4.00 9.37 -13.16
N GLY A 59 3.14 9.47 -12.16
CA GLY A 59 3.27 8.62 -10.98
C GLY A 59 2.23 8.96 -9.92
N PRO A 60 2.20 8.15 -8.85
CA PRO A 60 1.24 8.36 -7.77
C PRO A 60 1.69 9.41 -6.79
N LEU A 61 0.75 10.28 -6.40
CA LEU A 61 0.93 11.25 -5.33
C LEU A 61 -0.03 10.89 -4.21
N ILE A 62 0.44 10.98 -2.97
CA ILE A 62 -0.39 10.73 -1.80
C ILE A 62 -1.12 12.00 -1.40
N VAL A 63 -2.44 11.94 -1.27
CA VAL A 63 -3.23 13.11 -0.86
C VAL A 63 -3.79 12.98 0.55
N ASN A 64 -3.84 11.77 1.10
CA ASN A 64 -4.10 11.56 2.53
C ASN A 64 -3.61 10.18 2.92
N ALA A 65 -3.43 9.98 4.22
CA ALA A 65 -3.01 8.69 4.75
C ALA A 65 -3.53 8.54 6.17
N SER A 66 -3.84 7.31 6.55
CA SER A 66 -4.29 6.99 7.89
C SER A 66 -3.73 5.65 8.32
N CYS A 67 -3.70 5.42 9.63
CA CYS A 67 -3.23 4.17 10.20
C CYS A 67 -3.95 3.90 11.51
N THR A 68 -4.40 2.67 11.69
CA THR A 68 -4.96 2.19 12.95
C THR A 68 -3.98 1.20 13.54
N PHE A 69 -3.59 1.42 14.78
CA PHE A 69 -2.57 0.64 15.48
C PHE A 69 -3.25 -0.33 16.43
N PHE A 70 -3.00 -1.64 16.24
CA PHE A 70 -3.61 -2.67 17.09
C PHE A 70 -2.68 -3.13 18.20
N ALA A 71 -1.38 -3.08 17.94
CA ALA A 71 -0.37 -3.48 18.92
C ALA A 71 0.95 -2.77 18.59
N PRO A 72 1.81 -2.56 19.60
CA PRO A 72 3.08 -1.90 19.33
C PRO A 72 4.10 -2.86 18.70
N LEU A 73 4.77 -2.38 17.66
CA LEU A 73 5.93 -3.06 17.10
C LEU A 73 7.16 -2.73 17.93
N THR A 74 8.08 -3.67 18.04
CA THR A 74 9.33 -3.49 18.77
C THR A 74 10.50 -4.05 17.99
N TYR A 75 11.65 -3.45 18.17
CA TYR A 75 12.92 -3.96 17.66
C TYR A 75 13.46 -5.02 18.64
N PRO A 76 14.09 -6.10 18.16
CA PRO A 76 14.30 -6.44 16.75
C PRO A 76 13.09 -7.16 16.14
N GLY A 77 13.04 -7.14 14.81
CA GLY A 77 12.00 -7.85 14.08
C GLY A 77 11.92 -7.39 12.64
N LYS A 78 11.10 -8.09 11.88
CA LYS A 78 10.85 -7.77 10.48
C LYS A 78 9.36 -7.58 10.27
N ALA A 79 8.98 -6.39 9.81
CA ALA A 79 7.60 -6.08 9.52
C ALA A 79 7.28 -6.49 8.08
N GLU A 80 6.26 -7.32 7.92
CA GLU A 80 5.74 -7.66 6.60
C GLU A 80 4.63 -6.68 6.27
N VAL A 81 4.79 -5.91 5.21
CA VAL A 81 3.81 -4.93 4.78
C VAL A 81 3.13 -5.43 3.52
N ARG A 82 1.83 -5.62 3.60
CA ARG A 82 1.01 -6.07 2.48
C ARG A 82 0.25 -4.87 1.94
N MET A 83 0.40 -4.62 0.65
CA MET A 83 -0.24 -3.49 -0.02
C MET A 83 -1.35 -3.99 -0.93
N PHE A 84 -2.50 -3.36 -0.79
CA PHE A 84 -3.69 -3.66 -1.60
C PHE A 84 -4.13 -2.40 -2.33
N LEU A 85 -4.76 -2.58 -3.48
CA LEU A 85 -5.42 -1.48 -4.18
C LEU A 85 -6.90 -1.78 -4.30
N GLY A 86 -7.71 -0.72 -4.14
CA GLY A 86 -9.16 -0.82 -4.22
C GLY A 86 -9.68 -0.60 -5.63
N VAL A 87 -10.96 -0.25 -5.72
CA VAL A 87 -11.62 0.00 -7.00
C VAL A 87 -11.07 1.31 -7.59
N PRO A 88 -10.62 1.30 -8.86
CA PRO A 88 -10.03 2.49 -9.46
C PRO A 88 -11.07 3.54 -9.81
N GLY A 89 -10.78 4.79 -9.48
CA GLY A 89 -11.47 5.94 -10.03
C GLY A 89 -10.82 6.34 -11.36
N ARG A 90 -11.15 7.53 -11.86
CA ARG A 90 -10.56 7.99 -13.12
C ARG A 90 -9.07 8.34 -12.97
N THR A 91 -8.73 9.08 -11.91
CA THR A 91 -7.38 9.56 -11.66
C THR A 91 -6.82 9.07 -10.33
N SER A 92 -7.62 8.38 -9.53
CA SER A 92 -7.23 8.00 -8.17
C SER A 92 -7.59 6.57 -7.84
N VAL A 93 -6.92 6.02 -6.84
CA VAL A 93 -7.22 4.70 -6.30
C VAL A 93 -6.84 4.69 -4.83
N GLU A 94 -7.67 4.04 -4.00
CA GLU A 94 -7.33 3.85 -2.59
C GLU A 94 -6.33 2.72 -2.47
N SER A 95 -5.28 2.94 -1.69
CA SER A 95 -4.37 1.88 -1.31
C SER A 95 -4.59 1.53 0.15
N TYR A 96 -4.45 0.25 0.47
CA TYR A 96 -4.61 -0.26 1.83
C TYR A 96 -3.39 -1.06 2.20
N TYR A 97 -3.07 -1.09 3.48
CA TYR A 97 -1.86 -1.73 3.98
C TYR A 97 -2.18 -2.51 5.24
N GLU A 98 -1.54 -3.66 5.36
CA GLU A 98 -1.53 -4.42 6.61
C GLU A 98 -0.08 -4.60 7.01
N ILE A 99 0.20 -4.39 8.29
CA ILE A 99 1.54 -4.60 8.83
C ILE A 99 1.48 -5.79 9.78
N TRP A 100 2.26 -6.82 9.44
CA TRP A 100 2.30 -8.10 10.16
C TRP A 100 3.70 -8.36 10.69
N MET A 101 3.78 -9.03 11.82
CA MET A 101 5.04 -9.55 12.35
C MET A 101 4.74 -10.81 13.13
N ASP A 102 5.51 -11.88 12.85
CA ASP A 102 5.38 -13.16 13.54
C ASP A 102 3.93 -13.68 13.57
N GLY A 103 3.24 -13.57 12.44
CA GLY A 103 1.89 -14.10 12.28
C GLY A 103 0.78 -13.28 12.92
N LYS A 104 1.09 -12.09 13.42
CA LYS A 104 0.12 -11.20 14.06
C LYS A 104 0.02 -9.89 13.29
N LYS A 105 -1.21 -9.39 13.11
CA LYS A 105 -1.42 -8.10 12.48
C LYS A 105 -1.30 -6.98 13.51
N TYR A 106 -0.41 -6.02 13.25
CA TYR A 106 -0.11 -4.92 14.15
C TYR A 106 -0.78 -3.62 13.75
N ALA A 107 -1.10 -3.45 12.47
CA ALA A 107 -1.71 -2.21 12.01
C ALA A 107 -2.43 -2.40 10.69
N ASP A 108 -3.45 -1.56 10.46
CA ASP A 108 -4.08 -1.35 9.18
C ASP A 108 -3.82 0.09 8.74
N GLY A 109 -3.54 0.28 7.47
CA GLY A 109 -3.32 1.61 6.92
C GLY A 109 -4.08 1.82 5.63
N ALA A 110 -4.20 3.09 5.25
CA ALA A 110 -4.82 3.48 3.99
C ALA A 110 -4.19 4.77 3.50
N ALA A 111 -4.10 4.92 2.18
CA ALA A 111 -3.62 6.14 1.57
C ALA A 111 -4.26 6.29 0.20
N LYS A 112 -4.78 7.48 -0.09
CA LYS A 112 -5.34 7.75 -1.40
C LYS A 112 -4.24 8.17 -2.35
N LEU A 113 -4.14 7.47 -3.47
CA LEU A 113 -3.19 7.75 -4.53
C LEU A 113 -3.90 8.51 -5.65
N VAL A 114 -3.32 9.63 -6.06
CA VAL A 114 -3.78 10.35 -7.26
C VAL A 114 -2.64 10.29 -8.27
N TRP A 115 -2.95 9.82 -9.48
CA TRP A 115 -1.96 9.78 -10.54
C TRP A 115 -1.78 11.18 -11.11
N ILE A 116 -0.54 11.63 -11.19
CA ILE A 116 -0.24 12.99 -11.63
C ILE A 116 0.81 12.99 -12.73
N ASP A 117 0.79 14.04 -13.53
CA ASP A 117 1.89 14.39 -14.43
C ASP A 117 3.02 14.94 -13.56
N MET A 118 4.22 14.40 -13.71
CA MET A 118 5.35 14.76 -12.85
C MET A 118 5.88 16.16 -13.06
N LYS A 119 5.59 16.77 -14.21
CA LYS A 119 6.01 18.16 -14.48
C LYS A 119 5.02 19.18 -13.95
N THR A 120 3.74 18.95 -14.21
CA THR A 120 2.69 19.93 -13.88
C THR A 120 2.04 19.66 -12.53
N THR A 121 2.23 18.44 -11.97
CA THR A 121 1.56 17.94 -10.78
C THR A 121 0.04 17.86 -10.90
N ARG A 122 -0.48 17.94 -12.12
CA ARG A 122 -1.92 17.85 -12.38
C ARG A 122 -2.36 16.38 -12.44
N PRO A 123 -3.56 16.06 -11.95
CA PRO A 123 -4.09 14.71 -12.08
C PRO A 123 -4.21 14.29 -13.53
N VAL A 124 -3.86 13.04 -13.79
CA VAL A 124 -4.03 12.39 -15.10
C VAL A 124 -4.72 11.06 -14.88
N PRO A 125 -5.35 10.48 -15.91
CA PRO A 125 -5.99 9.18 -15.76
C PRO A 125 -4.99 8.12 -15.32
N LEU A 126 -5.48 7.15 -14.54
CA LEU A 126 -4.66 6.00 -14.15
C LEU A 126 -4.15 5.29 -15.41
N PRO A 127 -2.90 4.78 -15.38
CA PRO A 127 -2.39 4.03 -16.53
C PRO A 127 -3.30 2.85 -16.89
N GLU A 128 -3.49 2.63 -18.18
CA GLU A 128 -4.36 1.55 -18.67
C GLU A 128 -3.95 0.17 -18.11
N PRO A 129 -2.66 -0.18 -18.07
CA PRO A 129 -2.27 -1.47 -17.48
C PRO A 129 -2.65 -1.61 -16.02
N LEU A 130 -2.63 -0.53 -15.26
CA LEU A 130 -3.05 -0.55 -13.86
C LEU A 130 -4.57 -0.74 -13.77
N ARG A 131 -5.31 0.01 -14.57
CA ARG A 131 -6.75 -0.11 -14.64
C ARG A 131 -7.17 -1.53 -15.01
N ALA A 132 -6.53 -2.10 -16.01
CA ALA A 132 -6.81 -3.48 -16.43
C ALA A 132 -6.55 -4.49 -15.32
N LEU A 133 -5.47 -4.32 -14.57
CA LEU A 133 -5.16 -5.17 -13.43
C LEU A 133 -6.26 -5.11 -12.37
N LEU A 134 -6.76 -3.92 -12.07
CA LEU A 134 -7.77 -3.72 -11.04
C LEU A 134 -9.17 -4.10 -11.52
N ASP A 135 -9.49 -3.90 -12.79
CA ASP A 135 -10.75 -4.32 -13.37
C ASP A 135 -10.88 -5.84 -13.36
N ILE A 136 -9.80 -6.56 -13.64
CA ILE A 136 -9.76 -8.01 -13.53
C ILE A 136 -10.07 -8.44 -12.10
N ALA A 137 -9.50 -7.75 -11.11
CA ALA A 137 -9.76 -8.04 -9.71
C ALA A 137 -11.22 -7.77 -9.35
N GLU A 138 -11.80 -6.71 -9.92
CA GLU A 138 -13.18 -6.33 -9.67
C GLU A 138 -14.17 -7.30 -10.31
N THR A 139 -13.85 -7.82 -11.49
CA THR A 139 -14.71 -8.74 -12.22
C THR A 139 -14.56 -10.19 -11.78
N ALA A 140 -13.60 -10.48 -10.92
CA ALA A 140 -13.42 -11.83 -10.39
C ALA A 140 -14.69 -12.26 -9.64
N PRO A 141 -15.01 -13.56 -9.62
CA PRO A 141 -16.16 -14.04 -8.86
C PRO A 141 -16.09 -13.57 -7.42
N SER A 142 -17.22 -13.22 -6.88
CA SER A 142 -17.28 -12.81 -5.48
C SER A 142 -16.78 -13.93 -4.61
N PRO A 143 -15.95 -13.61 -3.61
CA PRO A 143 -15.48 -14.64 -2.71
C PRO A 143 -16.65 -15.25 -1.94
N THR A 144 -16.49 -16.50 -1.52
CA THR A 144 -17.45 -17.12 -0.65
C THR A 144 -17.50 -16.35 0.67
N PRO A 145 -18.57 -16.49 1.45
CA PRO A 145 -18.62 -15.82 2.75
C PRO A 145 -17.42 -16.09 3.63
N ALA A 146 -16.84 -17.27 3.54
CA ALA A 146 -15.63 -17.59 4.31
C ALA A 146 -14.44 -16.78 3.82
N ASP A 147 -14.29 -16.62 2.51
CA ASP A 147 -13.18 -15.87 1.93
C ASP A 147 -13.37 -14.36 2.12
N ALA A 148 -14.60 -13.94 2.22
CA ALA A 148 -14.94 -12.53 2.36
C ALA A 148 -14.80 -12.02 3.78
N LYS A 149 -14.53 -12.88 4.73
CA LYS A 149 -14.38 -12.47 6.12
C LYS A 149 -13.18 -11.56 6.29
N PRO A 150 -13.33 -10.51 7.10
CA PRO A 150 -12.19 -9.69 7.44
C PRO A 150 -11.15 -10.52 8.16
N SER A 151 -9.93 -10.29 7.82
CA SER A 151 -8.81 -10.94 8.47
C SER A 151 -8.40 -10.19 9.74
#